data_f7dbad6fb2e718db9157e87238b9875b
#
_entry.id   f7dbad6fb2e718db9157e87238b9875b
#
_cell.length_a   1.000
_cell.length_b   1.000
_cell.length_c   1.000
_cell.angle_alpha   90.00
_cell.angle_beta   90.00
_cell.angle_gamma   90.00
#
_symmetry.space_group_name_H-M   'P 1'
#
loop_
_entity.id
_entity.type
_entity.pdbx_description
1 polymer ?
#
loop_
_entity_poly.entity_id
_entity_poly.type
_entity_poly.pdbx_seq_one_letter_code
_entity_poly.pdbx_strand_id
1 'polypeptide(L)'
;MKEIKYLMITAVCVLFASCMGDSYSGIDENAPVPYGNNELTETNVITIAQLKSDYATYIATDYRDGQSFAKVTDDVKIKAIVTSSDAQGNIYQELALQDATGAIIVSVAQGGLYGPLPVGTEILVSLKDLYVGNYGKQAQIGMPSKNATGADVIGRISRATWDQHYKILSTGHIVEPTLFATGTNPTTWNLDTDGGKLGIIRNVSFKSSNNSKATDTFADPNGGAGSVSWTLNEQDGRKVIVYNSNFADFANAKVPTGKVDITGIIKRFNNQWEIIIRSLDDIKSVEKVDPFKGLPGKGDGTQANPLDITRALAYAKLNKKDPNTYYIQGVISQIDEVSTQYGNARYYLSNDGSTTDQLQVFRGLYLNGDKFTNPSQISVGKKVLILGTLDYYEPTSNPQVGRNSKIISIN
;
A
#
# COMPACT_ATOMS: atom_id res chain seq x y z
N MET A 1 -18.16 2.84 -67.62
CA MET A 1 -17.55 3.69 -66.58
C MET A 1 -17.68 3.12 -65.12
N LYS A 2 -18.73 2.36 -64.81
CA LYS A 2 -18.83 1.72 -63.47
C LYS A 2 -17.82 0.60 -63.29
N GLU A 3 -17.63 -0.26 -64.29
CA GLU A 3 -16.70 -1.40 -64.29
C GLU A 3 -15.23 -0.97 -64.08
N ILE A 4 -14.80 0.15 -64.69
CA ILE A 4 -13.44 0.70 -64.55
C ILE A 4 -13.17 1.21 -63.16
N LYS A 5 -14.19 1.78 -62.46
CA LYS A 5 -14.05 2.25 -61.09
C LYS A 5 -13.84 1.09 -60.07
N TYR A 6 -14.53 -0.04 -60.27
CA TYR A 6 -14.34 -1.23 -59.43
C TYR A 6 -12.96 -1.85 -59.67
N LEU A 7 -12.49 -1.87 -60.94
CA LEU A 7 -11.16 -2.39 -61.27
C LEU A 7 -10.04 -1.55 -60.62
N MET A 8 -10.19 -0.22 -60.62
CA MET A 8 -9.24 0.66 -59.94
C MET A 8 -9.26 0.52 -58.42
N ILE A 9 -10.44 0.36 -57.82
CA ILE A 9 -10.54 0.15 -56.36
C ILE A 9 -9.92 -1.18 -55.97
N THR A 10 -10.14 -2.25 -56.73
CA THR A 10 -9.53 -3.57 -56.48
C THR A 10 -8.01 -3.51 -56.63
N ALA A 11 -7.48 -2.79 -57.67
CA ALA A 11 -6.04 -2.64 -57.85
C ALA A 11 -5.37 -1.81 -56.73
N VAL A 12 -6.05 -0.80 -56.18
CA VAL A 12 -5.55 -0.02 -55.03
C VAL A 12 -5.56 -0.86 -53.78
N CYS A 13 -6.59 -1.68 -53.53
CA CYS A 13 -6.62 -2.60 -52.38
C CYS A 13 -5.51 -3.68 -52.41
N VAL A 14 -5.18 -4.18 -53.61
CA VAL A 14 -4.08 -5.15 -53.77
C VAL A 14 -2.72 -4.51 -53.54
N LEU A 15 -2.54 -3.22 -53.89
CA LEU A 15 -1.29 -2.50 -53.62
C LEU A 15 -1.07 -2.24 -52.10
N PHE A 16 -2.13 -2.07 -51.33
CA PHE A 16 -2.01 -1.95 -49.87
C PHE A 16 -1.85 -3.30 -49.16
N ALA A 17 -2.33 -4.39 -49.75
CA ALA A 17 -2.13 -5.76 -49.18
C ALA A 17 -0.70 -6.28 -49.44
N SER A 18 0.05 -5.71 -50.38
CA SER A 18 1.41 -6.14 -50.73
C SER A 18 2.49 -5.66 -49.72
N CYS A 19 2.14 -4.79 -48.75
CA CYS A 19 3.09 -4.32 -47.75
C CYS A 19 3.01 -5.05 -46.40
N MET A 20 2.09 -6.01 -46.27
CA MET A 20 2.06 -6.92 -45.15
C MET A 20 2.61 -8.29 -45.58
N GLY A 21 3.88 -8.35 -45.85
CA GLY A 21 4.57 -9.60 -45.99
C GLY A 21 4.63 -10.31 -44.64
N ASP A 22 4.28 -11.60 -44.58
CA ASP A 22 4.37 -12.48 -43.41
C ASP A 22 5.82 -12.79 -42.97
N SER A 23 6.79 -11.94 -43.40
CA SER A 23 8.19 -12.10 -43.01
C SER A 23 8.58 -11.10 -41.92
N TYR A 24 7.85 -11.11 -40.81
CA TYR A 24 8.49 -10.71 -39.56
C TYR A 24 9.48 -11.85 -39.24
N SER A 25 10.77 -11.55 -39.31
CA SER A 25 11.76 -12.41 -38.68
C SER A 25 11.29 -12.61 -37.24
N GLY A 26 11.16 -13.87 -36.81
CA GLY A 26 10.79 -14.17 -35.42
C GLY A 26 11.68 -13.36 -34.48
N ILE A 27 11.15 -12.96 -33.33
CA ILE A 27 11.92 -12.28 -32.31
C ILE A 27 13.11 -13.21 -32.01
N ASP A 28 14.33 -12.75 -32.31
CA ASP A 28 15.52 -13.44 -31.87
C ASP A 28 15.62 -13.25 -30.36
N GLU A 29 15.21 -14.27 -29.61
CA GLU A 29 15.28 -14.26 -28.14
C GLU A 29 16.72 -14.07 -27.61
N ASN A 30 17.73 -14.26 -28.47
CA ASN A 30 19.14 -14.06 -28.15
C ASN A 30 19.67 -12.70 -28.64
N ALA A 31 18.86 -11.89 -29.30
CA ALA A 31 19.27 -10.55 -29.70
C ALA A 31 19.57 -9.72 -28.45
N PRO A 32 20.69 -8.96 -28.43
CA PRO A 32 20.99 -8.07 -27.31
C PRO A 32 19.85 -7.08 -27.12
N VAL A 33 19.49 -6.84 -25.86
CA VAL A 33 18.46 -5.86 -25.49
C VAL A 33 18.81 -4.50 -26.13
N PRO A 34 17.90 -3.83 -26.85
CA PRO A 34 18.21 -2.63 -27.62
C PRO A 34 18.45 -1.37 -26.76
N TYR A 35 18.49 -1.54 -25.44
CA TYR A 35 18.66 -0.44 -24.48
C TYR A 35 19.90 -0.65 -23.62
N GLY A 36 20.55 0.47 -23.28
CA GLY A 36 21.72 0.47 -22.42
C GLY A 36 23.00 -0.02 -23.13
N ASN A 37 24.02 -0.29 -22.33
CA ASN A 37 25.35 -0.68 -22.78
C ASN A 37 25.62 -2.15 -22.50
N ASN A 38 25.47 -3.00 -23.50
CA ASN A 38 25.65 -4.45 -23.39
C ASN A 38 27.10 -4.89 -23.18
N GLU A 39 28.08 -3.98 -23.38
CA GLU A 39 29.51 -4.25 -23.14
C GLU A 39 29.89 -4.24 -21.65
N LEU A 40 29.03 -3.72 -20.78
CA LEU A 40 29.28 -3.71 -19.34
C LEU A 40 29.39 -5.14 -18.79
N THR A 41 30.39 -5.37 -17.97
CA THR A 41 30.65 -6.65 -17.31
C THR A 41 30.44 -6.53 -15.79
N GLU A 42 29.97 -7.60 -15.14
CA GLU A 42 29.76 -7.65 -13.68
C GLU A 42 31.08 -7.79 -12.91
N THR A 43 31.96 -6.80 -13.05
CA THR A 43 33.20 -6.69 -12.30
C THR A 43 33.16 -5.48 -11.38
N ASN A 44 33.88 -5.53 -10.25
CA ASN A 44 33.96 -4.45 -9.25
C ASN A 44 32.54 -3.98 -8.79
N VAL A 45 31.66 -4.93 -8.59
CA VAL A 45 30.29 -4.63 -8.10
C VAL A 45 30.32 -4.41 -6.60
N ILE A 46 29.85 -3.25 -6.16
CA ILE A 46 29.66 -2.90 -4.75
C ILE A 46 28.16 -2.83 -4.42
N THR A 47 27.82 -2.91 -3.14
CA THR A 47 26.44 -2.76 -2.69
C THR A 47 26.04 -1.29 -2.63
N ILE A 48 24.71 -1.03 -2.67
CA ILE A 48 24.19 0.35 -2.47
C ILE A 48 24.58 0.89 -1.09
N ALA A 49 24.57 0.05 -0.04
CA ALA A 49 25.02 0.48 1.28
C ALA A 49 26.49 0.90 1.29
N GLN A 50 27.37 0.15 0.60
CA GLN A 50 28.78 0.51 0.46
C GLN A 50 28.92 1.85 -0.28
N LEU A 51 28.25 2.01 -1.43
CA LEU A 51 28.27 3.27 -2.17
C LEU A 51 27.84 4.45 -1.30
N LYS A 52 26.73 4.31 -0.56
CA LYS A 52 26.23 5.37 0.35
C LYS A 52 27.21 5.66 1.48
N SER A 53 27.94 4.66 1.98
CA SER A 53 28.97 4.82 3.00
C SER A 53 30.19 5.57 2.46
N ASP A 54 30.67 5.22 1.25
CA ASP A 54 31.80 5.85 0.63
C ASP A 54 31.61 7.33 0.33
N TYR A 55 30.33 7.71 0.06
CA TYR A 55 29.94 9.09 -0.25
C TYR A 55 29.13 9.75 0.87
N ALA A 56 29.17 9.22 2.10
CA ALA A 56 28.32 9.66 3.21
C ALA A 56 28.44 11.17 3.50
N THR A 57 29.65 11.72 3.48
CA THR A 57 29.89 13.15 3.70
C THR A 57 29.12 14.02 2.69
N TYR A 58 29.16 13.66 1.41
CA TYR A 58 28.47 14.41 0.35
C TYR A 58 26.95 14.23 0.41
N ILE A 59 26.49 13.05 0.78
CA ILE A 59 25.04 12.75 0.96
C ILE A 59 24.47 13.51 2.16
N ALA A 60 25.23 13.67 3.24
CA ALA A 60 24.79 14.38 4.44
C ALA A 60 24.88 15.92 4.32
N THR A 61 25.71 16.45 3.41
CA THR A 61 25.95 17.89 3.28
C THR A 61 24.85 18.56 2.45
N ASP A 62 24.21 19.60 3.00
CA ASP A 62 23.33 20.48 2.22
C ASP A 62 24.17 21.33 1.27
N TYR A 63 23.73 21.53 0.03
CA TYR A 63 24.44 22.33 -0.98
C TYR A 63 24.70 23.78 -0.53
N ARG A 64 23.98 24.28 0.46
CA ARG A 64 24.15 25.62 1.06
C ARG A 64 25.32 25.66 2.06
N ASP A 65 25.66 24.50 2.62
CA ASP A 65 26.67 24.37 3.67
C ASP A 65 28.03 23.88 3.13
N GLY A 66 28.04 23.35 1.90
CA GLY A 66 29.27 22.84 1.30
C GLY A 66 29.02 21.98 0.04
N GLN A 67 30.04 21.21 -0.31
CA GLN A 67 29.97 20.33 -1.48
C GLN A 67 29.07 19.11 -1.19
N SER A 68 27.94 19.05 -1.86
CA SER A 68 26.86 18.06 -1.65
C SER A 68 26.92 16.90 -2.64
N PHE A 69 27.96 16.76 -3.45
CA PHE A 69 28.19 15.66 -4.38
C PHE A 69 29.64 15.54 -4.76
N ALA A 70 30.07 14.33 -5.16
CA ALA A 70 31.42 14.07 -5.66
C ALA A 70 31.40 13.12 -6.84
N LYS A 71 32.40 13.23 -7.69
CA LYS A 71 32.62 12.36 -8.85
C LYS A 71 33.10 10.97 -8.39
N VAL A 72 32.56 9.93 -9.02
CA VAL A 72 33.07 8.56 -8.90
C VAL A 72 34.24 8.41 -9.87
N THR A 73 35.43 8.21 -9.33
CA THR A 73 36.69 8.05 -10.12
C THR A 73 37.01 6.60 -10.40
N ASP A 74 36.62 5.71 -9.51
CA ASP A 74 36.91 4.30 -9.57
C ASP A 74 35.97 3.55 -10.53
N ASP A 75 36.47 2.49 -11.17
CA ASP A 75 35.66 1.61 -12.00
C ASP A 75 34.83 0.67 -11.09
N VAL A 76 33.81 1.23 -10.45
CA VAL A 76 32.87 0.49 -9.60
C VAL A 76 31.47 0.52 -10.20
N LYS A 77 30.71 -0.51 -9.91
CA LYS A 77 29.35 -0.73 -10.40
C LYS A 77 28.44 -1.11 -9.24
N ILE A 78 27.14 -0.83 -9.40
CA ILE A 78 26.09 -1.42 -8.55
C ILE A 78 25.22 -2.34 -9.39
N LYS A 79 24.67 -3.38 -8.76
CA LYS A 79 23.66 -4.26 -9.32
C LYS A 79 22.40 -4.14 -8.48
N ALA A 80 21.29 -3.76 -9.10
CA ALA A 80 20.06 -3.45 -8.37
C ALA A 80 18.82 -3.63 -9.23
N ILE A 81 17.67 -3.75 -8.56
CA ILE A 81 16.37 -3.91 -9.19
C ILE A 81 15.65 -2.55 -9.22
N VAL A 82 15.04 -2.22 -10.35
CA VAL A 82 14.18 -1.04 -10.52
C VAL A 82 12.88 -1.26 -9.75
N THR A 83 12.57 -0.36 -8.82
CA THR A 83 11.35 -0.41 -7.99
C THR A 83 10.36 0.71 -8.28
N SER A 84 10.78 1.77 -8.97
CA SER A 84 9.93 2.90 -9.37
C SER A 84 9.37 2.76 -10.78
N SER A 85 8.31 3.52 -11.08
CA SER A 85 7.74 3.66 -12.42
C SER A 85 7.29 5.09 -12.64
N ASP A 86 7.68 5.68 -13.76
CA ASP A 86 7.23 7.01 -14.20
C ASP A 86 6.02 6.96 -15.16
N ALA A 87 5.43 5.76 -15.34
CA ALA A 87 4.33 5.53 -16.28
C ALA A 87 3.10 6.40 -16.02
N GLN A 88 2.82 6.71 -14.73
CA GLN A 88 1.67 7.51 -14.32
C GLN A 88 2.03 8.99 -13.99
N GLY A 89 3.25 9.42 -14.30
CA GLY A 89 3.67 10.83 -14.17
C GLY A 89 3.87 11.36 -12.73
N ASN A 90 3.66 10.54 -11.69
CA ASN A 90 3.90 10.97 -10.31
C ASN A 90 5.39 10.96 -9.94
N ILE A 91 6.14 10.02 -10.51
CA ILE A 91 7.61 9.99 -10.49
C ILE A 91 8.08 10.58 -11.81
N TYR A 92 9.02 11.51 -11.78
CA TYR A 92 9.44 12.22 -12.97
C TYR A 92 10.96 12.27 -13.09
N GLN A 93 11.46 11.66 -14.18
CA GLN A 93 12.89 11.68 -14.54
C GLN A 93 13.79 11.08 -13.43
N GLU A 94 13.28 10.09 -12.72
CA GLU A 94 13.96 9.38 -11.64
C GLU A 94 13.70 7.87 -11.72
N LEU A 95 14.72 7.10 -11.34
CA LEU A 95 14.63 5.67 -11.05
C LEU A 95 14.98 5.44 -9.59
N ALA A 96 14.21 4.63 -8.88
CA ALA A 96 14.60 4.05 -7.61
C ALA A 96 15.21 2.67 -7.87
N LEU A 97 16.44 2.49 -7.45
CA LEU A 97 17.18 1.25 -7.54
C LEU A 97 17.36 0.66 -6.14
N GLN A 98 17.07 -0.62 -5.98
CA GLN A 98 17.16 -1.30 -4.69
C GLN A 98 17.90 -2.63 -4.82
N ASP A 99 18.81 -2.88 -3.88
CA ASP A 99 19.45 -4.17 -3.64
C ASP A 99 19.08 -4.71 -2.25
N ALA A 100 19.69 -5.81 -1.83
CA ALA A 100 19.46 -6.40 -0.51
C ALA A 100 19.92 -5.50 0.65
N THR A 101 20.76 -4.50 0.39
CA THR A 101 21.41 -3.65 1.41
C THR A 101 20.79 -2.26 1.53
N GLY A 102 20.07 -1.79 0.51
CA GLY A 102 19.47 -0.46 0.51
C GLY A 102 18.91 -0.03 -0.82
N ALA A 103 18.62 1.27 -0.93
CA ALA A 103 18.14 1.87 -2.17
C ALA A 103 18.80 3.23 -2.43
N ILE A 104 18.83 3.63 -3.71
CA ILE A 104 19.34 4.92 -4.16
C ILE A 104 18.51 5.43 -5.34
N ILE A 105 18.39 6.75 -5.48
CA ILE A 105 17.72 7.38 -6.61
C ILE A 105 18.75 7.66 -7.70
N VAL A 106 18.37 7.39 -8.95
CA VAL A 106 19.12 7.84 -10.15
C VAL A 106 18.28 8.88 -10.86
N SER A 107 18.84 10.05 -11.08
CA SER A 107 18.15 11.14 -11.75
C SER A 107 18.56 11.23 -13.22
N VAL A 108 17.62 11.08 -14.14
CA VAL A 108 17.88 11.00 -15.59
C VAL A 108 17.00 12.00 -16.34
N ALA A 109 17.59 12.78 -17.23
CA ALA A 109 16.86 13.76 -18.05
C ALA A 109 16.10 13.07 -19.21
N GLN A 110 15.20 12.15 -18.84
CA GLN A 110 14.38 11.36 -19.75
C GLN A 110 13.04 11.02 -19.09
N GLY A 111 11.94 11.18 -19.79
CA GLY A 111 10.65 10.62 -19.41
C GLY A 111 10.42 9.28 -20.08
N GLY A 112 9.46 8.49 -19.58
CA GLY A 112 9.14 7.18 -20.11
C GLY A 112 10.20 6.12 -19.79
N LEU A 113 10.89 6.26 -18.68
CA LEU A 113 11.91 5.30 -18.22
C LEU A 113 11.30 3.92 -17.96
N TYR A 114 10.00 3.85 -17.64
CA TYR A 114 9.27 2.59 -17.45
C TYR A 114 9.27 1.68 -18.69
N GLY A 115 9.41 2.25 -19.89
CA GLY A 115 9.43 1.48 -21.13
C GLY A 115 10.65 0.54 -21.20
N PRO A 116 11.88 1.09 -21.24
CA PRO A 116 13.11 0.27 -21.26
C PRO A 116 13.42 -0.38 -19.90
N LEU A 117 12.99 0.21 -18.80
CA LEU A 117 13.34 -0.20 -17.43
C LEU A 117 12.06 -0.33 -16.56
N PRO A 118 11.16 -1.29 -16.87
CA PRO A 118 9.98 -1.53 -16.05
C PRO A 118 10.38 -2.01 -14.64
N VAL A 119 9.45 -1.86 -13.69
CA VAL A 119 9.59 -2.42 -12.33
C VAL A 119 9.95 -3.89 -12.39
N GLY A 120 10.91 -4.32 -11.58
CA GLY A 120 11.41 -5.69 -11.57
C GLY A 120 12.52 -5.97 -12.58
N THR A 121 13.03 -4.93 -13.27
CA THR A 121 14.23 -5.07 -14.10
C THR A 121 15.47 -5.00 -13.21
N GLU A 122 16.32 -6.01 -13.25
CA GLU A 122 17.66 -5.99 -12.64
C GLU A 122 18.65 -5.37 -13.63
N ILE A 123 19.37 -4.35 -13.18
CA ILE A 123 20.35 -3.65 -13.99
C ILE A 123 21.73 -3.59 -13.29
N LEU A 124 22.74 -3.58 -14.11
CA LEU A 124 24.11 -3.21 -13.71
C LEU A 124 24.32 -1.75 -14.07
N VAL A 125 24.76 -0.93 -13.14
CA VAL A 125 25.06 0.49 -13.37
C VAL A 125 26.53 0.76 -13.15
N SER A 126 27.22 1.21 -14.20
CA SER A 126 28.60 1.71 -14.11
C SER A 126 28.59 3.11 -13.52
N LEU A 127 29.31 3.31 -12.42
CA LEU A 127 29.32 4.58 -11.70
C LEU A 127 30.45 5.50 -12.10
N LYS A 128 31.50 4.96 -12.72
CA LYS A 128 32.67 5.75 -13.15
C LYS A 128 32.24 6.96 -13.98
N ASP A 129 32.77 8.13 -13.64
CA ASP A 129 32.45 9.43 -14.25
C ASP A 129 31.06 10.00 -13.93
N LEU A 130 30.17 9.25 -13.27
CA LEU A 130 28.96 9.80 -12.65
C LEU A 130 29.30 10.44 -11.30
N TYR A 131 28.29 11.04 -10.69
CA TYR A 131 28.42 11.70 -9.39
C TYR A 131 27.43 11.12 -8.39
N VAL A 132 27.84 11.04 -7.13
CA VAL A 132 27.01 10.64 -6.00
C VAL A 132 26.92 11.80 -5.03
N GLY A 133 25.71 12.09 -4.58
CA GLY A 133 25.40 13.17 -3.66
C GLY A 133 23.98 13.10 -3.15
N ASN A 134 23.36 14.27 -2.98
CA ASN A 134 21.99 14.33 -2.49
C ASN A 134 21.16 15.45 -3.10
N TYR A 135 19.83 15.21 -3.12
CA TYR A 135 18.83 16.25 -3.27
C TYR A 135 17.90 16.22 -2.06
N GLY A 136 17.85 17.32 -1.28
CA GLY A 136 17.12 17.32 -0.01
C GLY A 136 17.58 16.22 0.95
N LYS A 137 18.87 15.91 0.97
CA LYS A 137 19.49 14.82 1.72
C LYS A 137 19.07 13.40 1.31
N GLN A 138 18.26 13.24 0.24
CA GLN A 138 18.04 11.95 -0.39
C GLN A 138 19.26 11.58 -1.22
N ALA A 139 19.88 10.43 -0.93
CA ALA A 139 21.00 9.92 -1.71
C ALA A 139 20.63 9.76 -3.19
N GLN A 140 21.45 10.29 -4.09
CA GLN A 140 21.21 10.35 -5.51
C GLN A 140 22.47 10.14 -6.33
N ILE A 141 22.33 9.41 -7.44
CA ILE A 141 23.29 9.36 -8.54
C ILE A 141 22.83 10.35 -9.61
N GLY A 142 23.75 11.16 -10.13
CA GLY A 142 23.41 12.20 -11.10
C GLY A 142 24.65 12.81 -11.75
N MET A 143 24.50 14.04 -12.25
CA MET A 143 25.55 14.85 -12.84
C MET A 143 25.53 16.27 -12.23
N PRO A 144 26.65 17.02 -12.25
CA PRO A 144 26.67 18.41 -11.79
C PRO A 144 25.67 19.28 -12.52
N SER A 145 25.00 20.15 -11.79
CA SER A 145 24.01 21.11 -12.34
C SER A 145 24.00 22.40 -11.52
N LYS A 146 23.30 23.40 -11.98
CA LYS A 146 23.01 24.63 -11.24
C LYS A 146 21.51 24.68 -10.89
N ASN A 147 21.21 25.06 -9.66
CA ASN A 147 19.83 25.37 -9.30
C ASN A 147 19.42 26.80 -9.76
N ALA A 148 18.17 27.17 -9.48
CA ALA A 148 17.64 28.49 -9.89
C ALA A 148 18.39 29.69 -9.28
N THR A 149 19.14 29.49 -8.20
CA THR A 149 19.97 30.54 -7.58
C THR A 149 21.43 30.52 -8.06
N GLY A 150 21.77 29.61 -8.98
CA GLY A 150 23.12 29.43 -9.52
C GLY A 150 24.07 28.59 -8.65
N ALA A 151 23.58 28.00 -7.54
CA ALA A 151 24.39 27.13 -6.69
C ALA A 151 24.62 25.77 -7.35
N ASP A 152 25.80 25.18 -7.07
CA ASP A 152 26.15 23.83 -7.53
C ASP A 152 25.32 22.78 -6.79
N VAL A 153 24.64 21.94 -7.55
CA VAL A 153 23.81 20.84 -7.05
C VAL A 153 24.00 19.59 -7.91
N ILE A 154 23.66 18.43 -7.37
CA ILE A 154 23.53 17.24 -8.21
C ILE A 154 22.24 17.34 -9.01
N GLY A 155 22.33 17.14 -10.32
CA GLY A 155 21.23 17.18 -11.27
C GLY A 155 21.10 15.87 -12.04
N ARG A 156 20.43 15.95 -13.19
CA ARG A 156 20.08 14.79 -14.00
C ARG A 156 21.22 14.37 -14.94
N ILE A 157 21.33 13.08 -15.14
CA ILE A 157 22.19 12.48 -16.16
C ILE A 157 21.49 12.67 -17.52
N SER A 158 22.21 13.08 -18.57
CA SER A 158 21.61 13.13 -19.91
C SER A 158 21.23 11.72 -20.38
N ARG A 159 20.21 11.59 -21.23
CA ARG A 159 19.81 10.31 -21.80
C ARG A 159 21.01 9.58 -22.43
N ALA A 160 21.76 10.26 -23.29
CA ALA A 160 22.89 9.66 -24.00
C ALA A 160 23.98 9.15 -23.04
N THR A 161 24.24 9.88 -21.96
CA THR A 161 25.16 9.43 -20.91
C THR A 161 24.58 8.24 -20.16
N TRP A 162 23.30 8.29 -19.78
CA TRP A 162 22.65 7.19 -19.06
C TRP A 162 22.69 5.89 -19.84
N ASP A 163 22.38 5.92 -21.14
CA ASP A 163 22.41 4.76 -22.04
C ASP A 163 23.79 4.07 -22.09
N GLN A 164 24.88 4.78 -21.81
CA GLN A 164 26.22 4.19 -21.72
C GLN A 164 26.54 3.61 -20.35
N HIS A 165 25.76 3.93 -19.31
CA HIS A 165 26.07 3.61 -17.93
C HIS A 165 25.28 2.45 -17.35
N TYR A 166 24.27 1.91 -18.06
CA TYR A 166 23.54 0.75 -17.55
C TYR A 166 23.48 -0.41 -18.54
N LYS A 167 23.32 -1.61 -18.02
CA LYS A 167 23.04 -2.83 -18.75
C LYS A 167 21.87 -3.55 -18.09
N ILE A 168 20.89 -4.02 -18.88
CA ILE A 168 19.82 -4.88 -18.40
C ILE A 168 20.39 -6.29 -18.23
N LEU A 169 20.25 -6.86 -17.03
CA LEU A 169 20.71 -8.22 -16.72
C LEU A 169 19.55 -9.22 -16.82
N SER A 170 18.39 -8.87 -16.25
CA SER A 170 17.21 -9.72 -16.23
C SER A 170 15.95 -8.91 -15.90
N THR A 171 14.79 -9.52 -16.07
CA THR A 171 13.49 -8.88 -15.80
C THR A 171 12.60 -9.81 -14.97
N GLY A 172 11.47 -9.30 -14.48
CA GLY A 172 10.47 -10.10 -13.76
C GLY A 172 10.79 -10.34 -12.29
N HIS A 173 11.75 -9.62 -11.71
CA HIS A 173 12.03 -9.69 -10.28
C HIS A 173 10.90 -9.03 -9.47
N ILE A 174 10.54 -9.65 -8.37
CA ILE A 174 9.58 -9.10 -7.41
C ILE A 174 10.36 -8.58 -6.20
N VAL A 175 10.18 -7.30 -5.89
CA VAL A 175 10.67 -6.69 -4.65
C VAL A 175 9.45 -6.48 -3.76
N GLU A 176 9.41 -7.21 -2.64
CA GLU A 176 8.35 -7.03 -1.66
C GLU A 176 8.54 -5.70 -0.91
N PRO A 177 7.47 -4.89 -0.73
CA PRO A 177 7.58 -3.64 0.00
C PRO A 177 7.89 -3.89 1.47
N THR A 178 8.92 -3.24 1.98
CA THR A 178 9.29 -3.32 3.40
C THR A 178 8.32 -2.49 4.25
N LEU A 179 7.91 -3.03 5.40
CA LEU A 179 7.04 -2.30 6.33
C LEU A 179 7.73 -1.01 6.80
N PHE A 180 7.10 0.13 6.50
CA PHE A 180 7.55 1.45 6.92
C PHE A 180 6.93 1.85 8.27
N ALA A 181 5.60 1.76 8.38
CA ALA A 181 4.85 2.08 9.60
C ALA A 181 3.47 1.42 9.58
N THR A 182 2.77 1.39 10.71
CA THR A 182 1.41 0.86 10.83
C THR A 182 0.57 1.70 11.77
N GLY A 183 -0.54 2.26 11.28
CA GLY A 183 -1.45 3.09 12.09
C GLY A 183 -0.68 4.22 12.77
N THR A 184 -0.82 4.32 14.10
CA THR A 184 -0.15 5.34 14.92
C THR A 184 1.29 4.99 15.30
N ASN A 185 1.77 3.77 15.00
CA ASN A 185 3.15 3.40 15.27
C ASN A 185 4.07 4.12 14.29
N PRO A 186 5.06 4.88 14.78
CA PRO A 186 6.00 5.57 13.90
C PRO A 186 6.92 4.58 13.20
N THR A 187 7.51 5.03 12.10
CA THR A 187 8.55 4.25 11.43
C THR A 187 9.79 4.08 12.28
N THR A 188 10.45 2.94 12.12
CA THR A 188 11.81 2.67 12.65
C THR A 188 12.89 2.92 11.58
N TRP A 189 12.50 3.34 10.38
CA TRP A 189 13.44 3.62 9.30
C TRP A 189 14.33 4.81 9.63
N ASN A 190 15.57 4.71 9.21
CA ASN A 190 16.59 5.76 9.39
C ASN A 190 16.61 6.65 8.14
N LEU A 191 16.44 7.98 8.34
CA LEU A 191 16.47 8.97 7.27
C LEU A 191 17.75 8.94 6.44
N ASP A 192 18.88 8.63 7.05
CA ASP A 192 20.18 8.66 6.37
C ASP A 192 20.42 7.41 5.50
N THR A 193 19.81 6.28 5.85
CA THR A 193 20.12 4.99 5.18
C THR A 193 18.95 4.41 4.37
N ASP A 194 17.69 4.67 4.76
CA ASP A 194 16.57 3.93 4.20
C ASP A 194 15.81 4.65 3.08
N GLY A 195 16.14 5.92 2.81
CA GLY A 195 15.49 6.67 1.73
C GLY A 195 15.68 6.05 0.35
N GLY A 196 14.61 6.01 -0.43
CA GLY A 196 14.54 5.46 -1.77
C GLY A 196 14.03 4.02 -1.87
N LYS A 197 13.80 3.34 -0.74
CA LYS A 197 13.27 1.96 -0.71
C LYS A 197 11.79 1.91 -1.10
N LEU A 198 11.40 0.79 -1.69
CA LEU A 198 10.00 0.41 -1.81
C LEU A 198 9.48 0.02 -0.43
N GLY A 199 8.50 0.77 0.07
CA GLY A 199 7.93 0.56 1.38
C GLY A 199 6.42 0.53 1.38
N ILE A 200 5.83 0.08 2.50
CA ILE A 200 4.40 0.08 2.74
C ILE A 200 4.08 0.68 4.11
N ILE A 201 3.16 1.63 4.14
CA ILE A 201 2.53 2.07 5.38
C ILE A 201 1.12 1.49 5.45
N ARG A 202 0.76 0.89 6.59
CA ARG A 202 -0.50 0.17 6.73
C ARG A 202 -1.48 0.86 7.66
N ASN A 203 -2.77 0.64 7.41
CA ASN A 203 -3.89 1.05 8.27
C ASN A 203 -3.89 2.54 8.61
N VAL A 204 -3.71 3.38 7.60
CA VAL A 204 -3.71 4.84 7.67
C VAL A 204 -4.87 5.43 6.88
N SER A 205 -5.19 6.70 7.12
CA SER A 205 -6.20 7.43 6.36
C SER A 205 -5.74 8.84 6.03
N PHE A 206 -6.14 9.34 4.87
CA PHE A 206 -5.82 10.70 4.44
C PHE A 206 -6.53 11.71 5.34
N LYS A 207 -5.81 12.74 5.78
CA LYS A 207 -6.30 13.76 6.70
C LYS A 207 -6.58 15.08 5.99
N SER A 208 -5.58 15.66 5.35
CA SER A 208 -5.66 16.93 4.66
C SER A 208 -4.51 17.06 3.66
N SER A 209 -4.71 17.86 2.60
CA SER A 209 -3.64 18.29 1.71
C SER A 209 -2.95 19.55 2.24
N ASN A 210 -1.67 19.71 1.95
CA ASN A 210 -0.90 20.94 2.25
C ASN A 210 -1.05 22.00 1.16
N ASN A 211 -2.00 21.84 0.25
CA ASN A 211 -2.29 22.83 -0.78
C ASN A 211 -3.15 23.95 -0.20
N SER A 212 -2.89 25.19 -0.64
CA SER A 212 -3.71 26.37 -0.28
C SER A 212 -5.15 26.31 -0.81
N LYS A 213 -5.42 25.47 -1.80
CA LYS A 213 -6.76 25.10 -2.25
C LYS A 213 -7.11 23.74 -1.64
N ALA A 214 -8.08 23.73 -0.73
CA ALA A 214 -8.64 22.49 -0.21
C ALA A 214 -9.13 21.64 -1.40
N THR A 215 -8.47 20.50 -1.64
CA THR A 215 -8.87 19.53 -2.66
C THR A 215 -9.18 18.19 -1.98
N ASP A 216 -10.09 17.44 -2.56
CA ASP A 216 -10.37 16.06 -2.19
C ASP A 216 -9.72 15.06 -3.16
N THR A 217 -8.88 15.57 -4.09
CA THR A 217 -8.16 14.81 -5.11
C THR A 217 -6.68 14.61 -4.74
N PHE A 218 -6.03 13.61 -5.33
CA PHE A 218 -4.62 13.32 -5.05
C PHE A 218 -3.71 14.52 -5.34
N ALA A 219 -3.96 15.24 -6.43
CA ALA A 219 -3.24 16.45 -6.79
C ALA A 219 -4.17 17.47 -7.48
N ASP A 220 -3.63 18.61 -7.89
CA ASP A 220 -4.36 19.66 -8.62
C ASP A 220 -3.94 19.69 -10.10
N PRO A 221 -4.68 19.04 -11.01
CA PRO A 221 -4.31 18.99 -12.42
C PRO A 221 -4.32 20.37 -13.10
N ASN A 222 -4.95 21.38 -12.50
CA ASN A 222 -4.98 22.75 -12.98
C ASN A 222 -3.94 23.66 -12.29
N GLY A 223 -3.18 23.12 -11.34
CA GLY A 223 -2.20 23.84 -10.54
C GLY A 223 -0.87 24.12 -11.25
N GLY A 224 -0.71 23.70 -12.51
CA GLY A 224 0.53 23.82 -13.25
C GLY A 224 1.67 22.97 -12.66
N ALA A 225 2.91 23.42 -12.86
CA ALA A 225 4.08 22.74 -12.28
C ALA A 225 4.05 22.87 -10.76
N GLY A 226 3.72 21.76 -10.07
CA GLY A 226 3.56 21.73 -8.62
C GLY A 226 3.16 20.35 -8.13
N SER A 227 2.80 20.32 -6.84
CA SER A 227 2.45 19.08 -6.15
C SER A 227 1.44 19.34 -5.04
N VAL A 228 0.75 18.28 -4.62
CA VAL A 228 -0.09 18.25 -3.44
C VAL A 228 0.45 17.21 -2.47
N SER A 229 0.70 17.64 -1.24
CA SER A 229 1.12 16.77 -0.15
C SER A 229 -0.06 16.48 0.78
N TRP A 230 -0.31 15.21 1.03
CA TRP A 230 -1.33 14.76 1.97
C TRP A 230 -0.70 14.35 3.29
N THR A 231 -1.26 14.80 4.40
CA THR A 231 -0.97 14.26 5.73
C THR A 231 -1.87 13.07 6.02
N LEU A 232 -1.44 12.23 6.96
CA LEU A 232 -2.19 11.05 7.40
C LEU A 232 -2.67 11.27 8.84
N ASN A 233 -3.89 10.81 9.15
CA ASN A 233 -4.48 10.96 10.49
C ASN A 233 -3.63 10.30 11.59
N GLU A 234 -2.95 9.21 11.24
CA GLU A 234 -2.22 8.36 12.18
C GLU A 234 -0.75 8.73 12.32
N GLN A 235 -0.24 9.64 11.47
CA GLN A 235 1.17 10.00 11.44
C GLN A 235 1.37 11.51 11.69
N ASP A 236 2.54 11.88 12.18
CA ASP A 236 2.94 13.30 12.27
C ASP A 236 3.20 13.84 10.86
N GLY A 237 2.33 14.71 10.36
CA GLY A 237 2.42 15.29 9.02
C GLY A 237 3.67 16.16 8.79
N ARG A 238 4.43 16.52 9.84
CA ARG A 238 5.74 17.17 9.72
C ARG A 238 6.84 16.16 9.38
N LYS A 239 6.57 14.86 9.63
CA LYS A 239 7.54 13.77 9.44
C LYS A 239 7.22 12.87 8.26
N VAL A 240 5.93 12.68 7.97
CA VAL A 240 5.46 11.75 6.93
C VAL A 240 4.33 12.40 6.13
N ILE A 241 4.50 12.45 4.82
CA ILE A 241 3.47 12.90 3.86
C ILE A 241 3.37 11.92 2.70
N VAL A 242 2.23 11.95 1.99
CA VAL A 242 2.07 11.34 0.68
C VAL A 242 2.16 12.45 -0.36
N TYR A 243 3.23 12.43 -1.15
CA TYR A 243 3.53 13.47 -2.14
C TYR A 243 3.02 13.07 -3.51
N ASN A 244 2.27 13.96 -4.17
CA ASN A 244 1.72 13.72 -5.49
C ASN A 244 1.97 14.91 -6.43
N SER A 245 2.48 14.61 -7.61
CA SER A 245 2.68 15.58 -8.69
C SER A 245 1.33 16.00 -9.29
N ASN A 246 1.19 17.28 -9.64
CA ASN A 246 0.04 17.78 -10.39
C ASN A 246 -0.02 17.19 -11.82
N PHE A 247 1.08 16.62 -12.31
CA PHE A 247 1.16 15.97 -13.62
C PHE A 247 0.87 14.47 -13.58
N ALA A 248 0.56 13.90 -12.37
CA ALA A 248 0.17 12.51 -12.29
C ALA A 248 -1.14 12.24 -13.04
N ASP A 249 -1.21 11.14 -13.77
CA ASP A 249 -2.41 10.74 -14.52
C ASP A 249 -3.64 10.62 -13.60
N PHE A 250 -3.40 10.27 -12.34
CA PHE A 250 -4.41 10.16 -11.29
C PHE A 250 -4.62 11.45 -10.47
N ALA A 251 -4.03 12.59 -10.87
CA ALA A 251 -4.11 13.84 -10.09
C ALA A 251 -5.54 14.21 -9.72
N ASN A 252 -6.50 14.01 -10.64
CA ASN A 252 -7.92 14.32 -10.44
C ASN A 252 -8.73 13.20 -9.74
N ALA A 253 -8.11 12.08 -9.41
CA ALA A 253 -8.78 11.03 -8.66
C ALA A 253 -8.97 11.45 -7.20
N LYS A 254 -10.14 11.09 -6.62
CA LYS A 254 -10.41 11.39 -5.21
C LYS A 254 -9.61 10.48 -4.29
N VAL A 255 -9.10 11.04 -3.21
CA VAL A 255 -8.45 10.25 -2.17
C VAL A 255 -9.49 9.41 -1.42
N PRO A 256 -9.17 8.19 -1.01
CA PRO A 256 -10.06 7.35 -0.21
C PRO A 256 -10.40 8.00 1.14
N THR A 257 -11.65 7.87 1.58
CA THR A 257 -12.11 8.40 2.88
C THR A 257 -11.91 7.43 4.04
N GLY A 258 -11.64 6.15 3.76
CA GLY A 258 -11.44 5.10 4.75
C GLY A 258 -9.96 4.81 5.05
N LYS A 259 -9.73 3.71 5.79
CA LYS A 259 -8.37 3.19 6.02
C LYS A 259 -7.83 2.54 4.76
N VAL A 260 -6.54 2.78 4.52
CA VAL A 260 -5.80 2.23 3.39
C VAL A 260 -4.43 1.73 3.83
N ASP A 261 -3.90 0.79 3.06
CA ASP A 261 -2.47 0.49 2.98
C ASP A 261 -1.91 1.22 1.76
N ILE A 262 -0.79 1.91 1.92
CA ILE A 262 -0.15 2.69 0.86
C ILE A 262 1.24 2.13 0.62
N THR A 263 1.48 1.59 -0.56
CA THR A 263 2.80 1.22 -1.06
C THR A 263 3.39 2.39 -1.85
N GLY A 264 4.70 2.51 -1.90
CA GLY A 264 5.35 3.54 -2.72
C GLY A 264 6.85 3.59 -2.52
N ILE A 265 7.51 4.42 -3.30
CA ILE A 265 8.90 4.77 -3.06
C ILE A 265 8.93 5.77 -1.91
N ILE A 266 9.58 5.37 -0.81
CA ILE A 266 9.66 6.21 0.37
C ILE A 266 10.97 6.98 0.33
N LYS A 267 10.87 8.24 -0.06
CA LYS A 267 12.02 9.16 -0.19
C LYS A 267 12.18 10.01 1.05
N ARG A 268 13.39 10.48 1.24
CA ARG A 268 13.69 11.56 2.18
C ARG A 268 13.63 12.91 1.48
N PHE A 269 13.02 13.91 2.11
CA PHE A 269 13.23 15.30 1.76
C PHE A 269 13.57 16.09 3.02
N ASN A 270 14.83 16.44 3.20
CA ASN A 270 15.41 17.01 4.42
C ASN A 270 15.14 16.14 5.67
N ASN A 271 14.23 16.55 6.55
CA ASN A 271 13.87 15.83 7.77
C ASN A 271 12.48 15.18 7.69
N GLN A 272 11.95 15.00 6.47
CA GLN A 272 10.62 14.47 6.23
C GLN A 272 10.69 13.26 5.29
N TRP A 273 9.79 12.30 5.49
CA TRP A 273 9.53 11.20 4.60
C TRP A 273 8.42 11.58 3.61
N GLU A 274 8.67 11.33 2.35
CA GLU A 274 7.72 11.47 1.25
C GLU A 274 7.38 10.09 0.69
N ILE A 275 6.14 9.64 0.86
CA ILE A 275 5.64 8.44 0.21
C ILE A 275 5.17 8.83 -1.19
N ILE A 276 5.80 8.28 -2.21
CA ILE A 276 5.48 8.57 -3.61
C ILE A 276 4.91 7.31 -4.25
N ILE A 277 3.60 7.31 -4.47
CA ILE A 277 2.91 6.19 -5.12
C ILE A 277 3.25 6.17 -6.62
N ARG A 278 3.36 4.97 -7.19
CA ARG A 278 3.68 4.76 -8.62
C ARG A 278 2.42 4.81 -9.48
N SER A 279 1.31 4.34 -8.91
CA SER A 279 -0.04 4.36 -9.50
C SER A 279 -1.08 4.26 -8.38
N LEU A 280 -2.37 4.34 -8.72
CA LEU A 280 -3.45 4.08 -7.75
C LEU A 280 -3.47 2.62 -7.24
N ASP A 281 -2.85 1.69 -7.94
CA ASP A 281 -2.72 0.30 -7.49
C ASP A 281 -1.87 0.17 -6.22
N ASP A 282 -1.05 1.15 -5.93
CA ASP A 282 -0.27 1.24 -4.69
C ASP A 282 -1.13 1.54 -3.45
N ILE A 283 -2.42 1.88 -3.63
CA ILE A 283 -3.36 2.14 -2.54
C ILE A 283 -4.38 1.02 -2.46
N LYS A 284 -4.38 0.31 -1.35
CA LYS A 284 -5.35 -0.77 -1.08
C LYS A 284 -6.23 -0.35 0.08
N SER A 285 -7.54 -0.31 -0.14
CA SER A 285 -8.49 -0.10 0.96
C SER A 285 -8.36 -1.23 1.97
N VAL A 286 -8.16 -0.86 3.22
CA VAL A 286 -8.30 -1.79 4.34
C VAL A 286 -9.80 -1.91 4.58
N GLU A 287 -10.47 -2.75 3.81
CA GLU A 287 -11.83 -3.12 4.14
C GLU A 287 -11.81 -3.70 5.55
N LYS A 288 -12.61 -3.15 6.46
CA LYS A 288 -13.05 -3.96 7.59
C LYS A 288 -13.71 -5.16 6.94
N VAL A 289 -13.06 -6.30 7.03
CA VAL A 289 -13.71 -7.56 6.68
C VAL A 289 -14.93 -7.61 7.57
N ASP A 290 -16.11 -7.31 7.01
CA ASP A 290 -17.36 -7.52 7.71
C ASP A 290 -17.54 -9.05 7.82
N PRO A 291 -17.28 -9.64 8.99
CA PRO A 291 -17.31 -11.09 9.14
C PRO A 291 -18.73 -11.62 8.95
N PHE A 292 -19.73 -10.74 8.89
CA PHE A 292 -21.16 -11.05 8.74
C PHE A 292 -21.67 -10.79 7.31
N LYS A 293 -20.80 -10.37 6.38
CA LYS A 293 -21.19 -10.08 4.99
C LYS A 293 -21.85 -11.29 4.34
N GLY A 294 -23.07 -11.09 3.82
CA GLY A 294 -23.84 -12.15 3.16
C GLY A 294 -24.60 -13.09 4.11
N LEU A 295 -24.48 -12.94 5.44
CA LEU A 295 -25.27 -13.70 6.39
C LEU A 295 -26.68 -13.12 6.55
N PRO A 296 -27.71 -13.97 6.80
CA PRO A 296 -29.05 -13.50 7.14
C PRO A 296 -29.05 -12.74 8.46
N GLY A 297 -30.11 -11.97 8.72
CA GLY A 297 -30.25 -11.16 9.94
C GLY A 297 -29.60 -9.76 9.82
N LYS A 298 -29.45 -9.07 10.95
CA LYS A 298 -29.03 -7.67 11.04
C LYS A 298 -27.90 -7.48 12.08
N GLY A 299 -27.20 -6.35 11.95
CA GLY A 299 -26.16 -5.93 12.88
C GLY A 299 -24.76 -6.25 12.39
N ASP A 300 -23.76 -5.54 12.90
CA ASP A 300 -22.34 -5.70 12.62
C ASP A 300 -21.53 -6.11 13.88
N GLY A 301 -22.23 -6.44 14.97
CA GLY A 301 -21.65 -6.88 16.23
C GLY A 301 -21.06 -5.77 17.08
N THR A 302 -21.23 -4.50 16.70
CA THR A 302 -20.90 -3.34 17.55
C THR A 302 -22.00 -3.03 18.55
N GLN A 303 -21.69 -2.26 19.58
CA GLN A 303 -22.71 -1.84 20.56
C GLN A 303 -23.79 -0.96 19.94
N ALA A 304 -23.42 -0.13 18.95
CA ALA A 304 -24.34 0.74 18.23
C ALA A 304 -25.25 -0.04 17.25
N ASN A 305 -24.77 -1.19 16.76
CA ASN A 305 -25.51 -2.02 15.80
C ASN A 305 -25.28 -3.51 16.11
N PRO A 306 -25.86 -4.02 17.24
CA PRO A 306 -25.65 -5.38 17.71
C PRO A 306 -26.23 -6.41 16.73
N LEU A 307 -25.65 -7.62 16.74
CA LEU A 307 -26.21 -8.75 16.00
C LEU A 307 -27.59 -9.11 16.53
N ASP A 308 -28.53 -9.32 15.63
CA ASP A 308 -29.74 -10.05 15.99
C ASP A 308 -29.47 -11.56 16.11
N ILE A 309 -30.43 -12.31 16.67
CA ILE A 309 -30.23 -13.74 16.91
C ILE A 309 -30.09 -14.53 15.61
N THR A 310 -30.76 -14.14 14.53
CA THR A 310 -30.65 -14.79 13.22
C THR A 310 -29.20 -14.71 12.71
N ARG A 311 -28.60 -13.53 12.76
CA ARG A 311 -27.21 -13.35 12.29
C ARG A 311 -26.20 -14.02 13.21
N ALA A 312 -26.38 -13.93 14.51
CA ALA A 312 -25.52 -14.60 15.48
C ALA A 312 -25.53 -16.14 15.31
N LEU A 313 -26.69 -16.74 15.09
CA LEU A 313 -26.84 -18.18 14.80
C LEU A 313 -26.13 -18.57 13.50
N ALA A 314 -26.34 -17.80 12.43
CA ALA A 314 -25.73 -18.07 11.13
C ALA A 314 -24.18 -17.98 11.22
N TYR A 315 -23.68 -16.97 11.92
CA TYR A 315 -22.24 -16.78 12.09
C TYR A 315 -21.61 -17.89 12.93
N ALA A 316 -22.21 -18.23 14.07
CA ALA A 316 -21.69 -19.31 14.96
C ALA A 316 -21.62 -20.68 14.26
N LYS A 317 -22.55 -20.96 13.35
CA LYS A 317 -22.54 -22.20 12.54
C LYS A 317 -21.37 -22.27 11.55
N LEU A 318 -20.95 -21.13 11.02
CA LEU A 318 -19.86 -21.04 10.03
C LEU A 318 -18.48 -20.95 10.71
N ASN A 319 -18.39 -20.19 11.79
CA ASN A 319 -17.13 -19.89 12.49
C ASN A 319 -17.11 -20.59 13.85
N LYS A 320 -16.75 -21.87 13.87
CA LYS A 320 -16.84 -22.76 15.03
C LYS A 320 -16.01 -22.35 16.25
N LYS A 321 -14.98 -21.50 16.07
CA LYS A 321 -14.12 -20.97 17.16
C LYS A 321 -13.62 -19.57 16.77
N ASP A 322 -14.38 -18.55 17.11
CA ASP A 322 -13.95 -17.18 16.95
C ASP A 322 -13.61 -16.58 18.33
N PRO A 323 -12.36 -16.12 18.56
CA PRO A 323 -11.97 -15.49 19.81
C PRO A 323 -12.54 -14.09 20.02
N ASN A 324 -13.09 -13.48 18.96
CA ASN A 324 -13.63 -12.13 19.04
C ASN A 324 -14.96 -12.08 19.80
N THR A 325 -15.20 -10.98 20.49
CA THR A 325 -16.46 -10.72 21.19
C THR A 325 -17.34 -9.78 20.38
N TYR A 326 -18.65 -10.05 20.42
CA TYR A 326 -19.66 -9.29 19.70
C TYR A 326 -20.79 -8.88 20.62
N TYR A 327 -21.40 -7.72 20.32
CA TYR A 327 -22.65 -7.34 20.93
C TYR A 327 -23.79 -8.04 20.23
N ILE A 328 -24.66 -8.69 21.01
CA ILE A 328 -25.79 -9.49 20.52
C ILE A 328 -27.04 -9.03 21.27
N GLN A 329 -28.13 -8.80 20.56
CA GLN A 329 -29.37 -8.36 21.13
C GLN A 329 -30.48 -9.40 20.87
N GLY A 330 -31.25 -9.75 21.90
CA GLY A 330 -32.37 -10.66 21.79
C GLY A 330 -33.32 -10.55 22.99
N VAL A 331 -34.38 -11.33 22.95
CA VAL A 331 -35.36 -11.50 24.04
C VAL A 331 -35.07 -12.84 24.72
N ILE A 332 -35.01 -12.87 26.06
CA ILE A 332 -34.89 -14.13 26.82
C ILE A 332 -36.15 -14.96 26.56
N SER A 333 -35.99 -16.07 25.86
CA SER A 333 -37.08 -16.97 25.48
C SER A 333 -37.22 -18.18 26.41
N GLN A 334 -36.12 -18.57 27.07
CA GLN A 334 -36.09 -19.69 28.01
C GLN A 334 -34.94 -19.50 28.99
N ILE A 335 -35.10 -19.96 30.24
CA ILE A 335 -34.06 -20.01 31.25
C ILE A 335 -33.97 -21.46 31.73
N ASP A 336 -32.79 -22.07 31.57
CA ASP A 336 -32.51 -23.42 32.06
C ASP A 336 -32.00 -23.40 33.49
N GLU A 337 -31.08 -22.47 33.79
CA GLU A 337 -30.41 -22.44 35.09
C GLU A 337 -29.91 -21.03 35.42
N VAL A 338 -30.10 -20.58 36.64
CA VAL A 338 -29.39 -19.46 37.24
C VAL A 338 -28.69 -19.98 38.49
N SER A 339 -27.38 -20.20 38.39
CA SER A 339 -26.56 -20.71 39.45
C SER A 339 -26.01 -19.57 40.29
N THR A 340 -26.52 -19.40 41.49
CA THR A 340 -25.97 -18.46 42.49
C THR A 340 -24.68 -18.98 43.11
N GLN A 341 -24.48 -20.29 43.12
CA GLN A 341 -23.24 -20.92 43.61
C GLN A 341 -22.05 -20.58 42.70
N TYR A 342 -22.23 -20.66 41.41
CA TYR A 342 -21.18 -20.34 40.43
C TYR A 342 -21.27 -18.91 39.90
N GLY A 343 -22.35 -18.20 40.17
CA GLY A 343 -22.59 -16.84 39.75
C GLY A 343 -22.84 -16.67 38.25
N ASN A 344 -23.34 -17.70 37.56
CA ASN A 344 -23.59 -17.66 36.12
C ASN A 344 -24.97 -18.26 35.78
N ALA A 345 -25.42 -18.03 34.53
CA ALA A 345 -26.70 -18.54 34.05
C ALA A 345 -26.58 -19.20 32.66
N ARG A 346 -27.49 -20.17 32.41
CA ARG A 346 -27.75 -20.76 31.10
C ARG A 346 -29.18 -20.43 30.70
N TYR A 347 -29.30 -19.72 29.63
CA TYR A 347 -30.57 -19.26 29.09
C TYR A 347 -30.50 -19.12 27.56
N TYR A 348 -31.65 -18.90 26.94
CA TYR A 348 -31.77 -18.81 25.49
C TYR A 348 -32.35 -17.46 25.07
N LEU A 349 -31.88 -16.97 23.93
CA LEU A 349 -32.35 -15.75 23.28
C LEU A 349 -32.99 -16.08 21.93
N SER A 350 -34.04 -15.40 21.61
CA SER A 350 -34.60 -15.34 20.25
C SER A 350 -34.91 -13.90 19.86
N ASN A 351 -35.26 -13.64 18.61
CA ASN A 351 -35.58 -12.28 18.17
C ASN A 351 -36.91 -11.74 18.75
N ASP A 352 -37.85 -12.62 18.99
CA ASP A 352 -39.25 -12.30 19.36
C ASP A 352 -39.70 -12.86 20.73
N GLY A 353 -38.81 -13.60 21.42
CA GLY A 353 -39.14 -14.26 22.69
C GLY A 353 -39.76 -15.65 22.52
N SER A 354 -39.93 -16.15 21.30
CA SER A 354 -40.39 -17.51 21.04
C SER A 354 -39.29 -18.54 21.30
N THR A 355 -39.67 -19.80 21.42
CA THR A 355 -38.73 -20.93 21.61
C THR A 355 -38.24 -21.51 20.28
N THR A 356 -38.44 -20.83 19.17
CA THR A 356 -37.86 -21.16 17.85
C THR A 356 -36.63 -20.32 17.57
N ASP A 357 -35.67 -20.89 16.82
CA ASP A 357 -34.41 -20.21 16.43
C ASP A 357 -33.68 -19.55 17.61
N GLN A 358 -33.48 -20.33 18.66
CA GLN A 358 -32.85 -19.88 19.90
C GLN A 358 -31.34 -19.97 19.86
N LEU A 359 -30.66 -18.94 20.35
CA LEU A 359 -29.24 -18.90 20.63
C LEU A 359 -29.02 -19.14 22.13
N GLN A 360 -28.30 -20.19 22.48
CA GLN A 360 -27.96 -20.47 23.86
C GLN A 360 -26.91 -19.49 24.40
N VAL A 361 -27.10 -18.98 25.59
CA VAL A 361 -26.07 -18.32 26.39
C VAL A 361 -25.55 -19.30 27.43
N PHE A 362 -24.29 -19.76 27.26
CA PHE A 362 -23.71 -20.78 28.09
C PHE A 362 -22.86 -20.19 29.20
N ARG A 363 -23.32 -20.31 30.45
CA ARG A 363 -22.64 -19.82 31.66
C ARG A 363 -22.27 -18.31 31.54
N GLY A 364 -23.24 -17.50 31.09
CA GLY A 364 -23.13 -16.06 31.05
C GLY A 364 -23.16 -15.45 32.45
N LEU A 365 -22.55 -14.27 32.58
CA LEU A 365 -22.51 -13.43 33.78
C LEU A 365 -23.64 -12.39 33.73
N TYR A 366 -23.94 -11.81 34.88
CA TYR A 366 -24.94 -10.75 35.02
C TYR A 366 -24.44 -9.41 34.48
N LEU A 367 -25.10 -8.32 34.82
CA LEU A 367 -24.79 -6.96 34.36
C LEU A 367 -23.30 -6.61 34.52
N ASN A 368 -22.71 -6.15 33.45
CA ASN A 368 -21.32 -5.72 33.35
C ASN A 368 -20.26 -6.78 33.76
N GLY A 369 -20.69 -8.05 33.91
CA GLY A 369 -19.81 -9.15 34.30
C GLY A 369 -19.88 -9.53 35.79
N ASP A 370 -20.83 -8.98 36.53
CA ASP A 370 -21.11 -9.37 37.91
C ASP A 370 -21.63 -10.81 37.95
N LYS A 371 -21.54 -11.40 39.12
CA LYS A 371 -22.09 -12.74 39.42
C LYS A 371 -23.62 -12.65 39.60
N PHE A 372 -24.32 -13.68 39.16
CA PHE A 372 -25.71 -13.87 39.56
C PHE A 372 -25.75 -14.21 41.04
N THR A 373 -26.56 -13.49 41.82
CA THR A 373 -26.80 -13.67 43.26
C THR A 373 -28.23 -14.07 43.57
N ASN A 374 -29.15 -13.88 42.60
CA ASN A 374 -30.54 -14.24 42.73
C ASN A 374 -31.12 -14.71 41.39
N PRO A 375 -31.88 -15.82 41.34
CA PRO A 375 -32.50 -16.27 40.09
C PRO A 375 -33.47 -15.28 39.46
N SER A 376 -34.06 -14.36 40.20
CA SER A 376 -34.99 -13.35 39.70
C SER A 376 -34.30 -12.18 38.97
N GLN A 377 -32.96 -12.17 38.89
CA GLN A 377 -32.21 -11.14 38.16
C GLN A 377 -32.42 -11.20 36.66
N ILE A 378 -32.88 -12.31 36.10
CA ILE A 378 -33.37 -12.43 34.72
C ILE A 378 -34.75 -13.08 34.70
N SER A 379 -35.53 -12.79 33.68
CA SER A 379 -36.83 -13.44 33.45
C SER A 379 -37.10 -13.54 31.92
N VAL A 380 -37.91 -14.55 31.58
CA VAL A 380 -38.40 -14.72 30.21
C VAL A 380 -39.18 -13.47 29.77
N GLY A 381 -39.02 -13.08 28.49
CA GLY A 381 -39.68 -11.90 27.93
C GLY A 381 -38.85 -10.61 28.04
N LYS A 382 -37.75 -10.60 28.81
CA LYS A 382 -36.84 -9.44 28.91
C LYS A 382 -35.94 -9.34 27.70
N LYS A 383 -35.84 -8.13 27.16
CA LYS A 383 -34.87 -7.81 26.08
C LYS A 383 -33.51 -7.53 26.69
N VAL A 384 -32.47 -8.18 26.18
CA VAL A 384 -31.11 -8.03 26.67
C VAL A 384 -30.14 -7.70 25.55
N LEU A 385 -29.13 -6.89 25.88
CA LEU A 385 -27.91 -6.71 25.10
C LEU A 385 -26.81 -7.44 25.83
N ILE A 386 -26.13 -8.36 25.17
CA ILE A 386 -25.01 -9.13 25.73
C ILE A 386 -23.74 -8.90 24.94
N LEU A 387 -22.60 -9.07 25.58
CA LEU A 387 -21.26 -9.08 24.96
C LEU A 387 -20.62 -10.43 25.23
N GLY A 388 -20.23 -11.14 24.17
CA GLY A 388 -19.60 -12.46 24.30
C GLY A 388 -19.06 -13.00 22.98
N THR A 389 -18.33 -14.11 23.05
CA THR A 389 -17.88 -14.88 21.88
C THR A 389 -19.05 -15.65 21.28
N LEU A 390 -18.96 -15.94 19.99
CA LEU A 390 -19.89 -16.83 19.31
C LEU A 390 -19.17 -18.16 19.05
N ASP A 391 -19.67 -19.22 19.65
CA ASP A 391 -19.08 -20.55 19.60
C ASP A 391 -20.07 -21.56 18.98
N TYR A 392 -19.54 -22.67 18.50
CA TYR A 392 -20.31 -23.83 18.09
C TYR A 392 -19.88 -25.06 18.87
N TYR A 393 -20.76 -25.57 19.73
CA TYR A 393 -20.48 -26.77 20.50
C TYR A 393 -20.78 -28.02 19.68
N GLU A 394 -19.74 -28.58 19.07
CA GLU A 394 -19.87 -29.71 18.13
C GLU A 394 -20.56 -30.97 18.66
N PRO A 395 -20.35 -31.40 19.93
CA PRO A 395 -21.00 -32.62 20.43
C PRO A 395 -22.53 -32.60 20.36
N THR A 396 -23.13 -31.42 20.43
CA THR A 396 -24.59 -31.27 20.35
C THR A 396 -25.04 -30.44 19.17
N SER A 397 -24.11 -30.05 18.26
CA SER A 397 -24.35 -29.17 17.12
C SER A 397 -25.04 -27.86 17.51
N ASN A 398 -24.66 -27.28 18.65
CA ASN A 398 -25.35 -26.15 19.25
C ASN A 398 -24.57 -24.84 19.09
N PRO A 399 -25.08 -23.87 18.29
CA PRO A 399 -24.57 -22.51 18.29
C PRO A 399 -24.85 -21.84 19.63
N GLN A 400 -23.84 -21.23 20.23
CA GLN A 400 -23.97 -20.63 21.54
C GLN A 400 -23.13 -19.36 21.71
N VAL A 401 -23.52 -18.53 22.67
CA VAL A 401 -22.65 -17.50 23.22
C VAL A 401 -21.79 -18.17 24.29
N GLY A 402 -20.48 -18.00 24.19
CA GLY A 402 -19.50 -18.67 25.01
C GLY A 402 -19.52 -18.26 26.50
N ARG A 403 -18.75 -18.97 27.30
CA ARG A 403 -18.60 -18.70 28.75
C ARG A 403 -18.11 -17.29 28.98
N ASN A 404 -18.49 -16.73 30.15
CA ASN A 404 -18.09 -15.40 30.59
C ASN A 404 -18.60 -14.26 29.72
N SER A 405 -19.54 -14.54 28.82
CA SER A 405 -20.35 -13.49 28.23
C SER A 405 -21.05 -12.68 29.32
N LYS A 406 -21.28 -11.42 29.10
CA LYS A 406 -21.90 -10.55 30.10
C LYS A 406 -23.10 -9.79 29.54
N ILE A 407 -24.08 -9.60 30.37
CA ILE A 407 -25.22 -8.73 30.07
C ILE A 407 -24.74 -7.28 30.20
N ILE A 408 -25.03 -6.47 29.19
CA ILE A 408 -24.73 -5.03 29.15
C ILE A 408 -25.96 -4.21 29.57
N SER A 409 -27.16 -4.65 29.14
CA SER A 409 -28.43 -4.02 29.57
C SER A 409 -29.57 -5.04 29.55
N ILE A 410 -30.55 -4.81 30.41
CA ILE A 410 -31.82 -5.53 30.49
C ILE A 410 -32.96 -4.52 30.48
N ASN A 411 -33.95 -4.70 29.61
CA ASN A 411 -35.13 -3.83 29.47
C ASN A 411 -36.42 -4.65 29.60
#